data_4099873913c86e014845b3991454049e
#
_entry.id   4099873913c86e014845b3991454049e
#
_cell.length_a   1.000
_cell.length_b   1.000
_cell.length_c   1.000
_cell.angle_alpha   90.00
_cell.angle_beta   90.00
_cell.angle_gamma   90.00
#
_symmetry.space_group_name_H-M   'P 1'
#
loop_
_entity.id
_entity.type
_entity.pdbx_description
1 polymer ?
#
loop_
_entity_poly.entity_id
_entity_poly.type
_entity_poly.pdbx_seq_one_letter_code
_entity_poly.pdbx_strand_id
1 'polypeptide(L)'
;MKEFFLVEQPYESAFSDLINAIDTENDTIYTIHYRSDFANSKIIRDFVGAIFDAFEVPVPWRGRFVLITDELVNNSIEHGSEKNDINECIIKTHRKADNSLFKISVEVHDTGKWRHKTDLADEMLHKKDEKIDSHEVYMGKRGRGLFRITEKIVDKLSFGVSNKGGLVVKIEKCIDTNNNSCHEEEKSKNTQEKNIEKISEKNSQKTK
;
A
#
# COMPACT_ATOMS: atom_id res chain seq x y z
N MET A 1 4.61 -17.84 -1.62
CA MET A 1 4.43 -17.03 -0.40
C MET A 1 5.60 -17.35 0.53
N LYS A 2 6.23 -16.30 1.08
CA LYS A 2 7.37 -16.38 2.01
C LYS A 2 6.98 -15.63 3.28
N GLU A 3 7.22 -16.24 4.46
CA GLU A 3 6.77 -15.70 5.74
C GLU A 3 7.97 -15.47 6.67
N PHE A 4 7.98 -14.33 7.36
CA PHE A 4 9.08 -13.87 8.19
C PHE A 4 8.56 -13.34 9.54
N PHE A 5 9.29 -13.62 10.59
CA PHE A 5 8.99 -13.19 11.95
C PHE A 5 10.15 -12.33 12.48
N LEU A 6 9.98 -11.01 12.49
CA LEU A 6 10.99 -10.05 12.99
C LEU A 6 11.00 -9.96 14.52
N VAL A 7 10.46 -10.97 15.19
CA VAL A 7 10.35 -10.99 16.66
C VAL A 7 11.67 -11.48 17.22
N GLU A 8 12.39 -10.61 17.94
CA GLU A 8 13.62 -10.96 18.69
C GLU A 8 14.85 -11.31 17.82
N GLN A 9 14.85 -10.97 16.54
CA GLN A 9 16.02 -11.13 15.66
C GLN A 9 16.87 -9.87 15.60
N PRO A 10 18.21 -9.99 15.58
CA PRO A 10 19.08 -8.87 15.23
C PRO A 10 18.79 -8.33 13.83
N TYR A 11 18.96 -7.01 13.65
CA TYR A 11 18.69 -6.37 12.36
C TYR A 11 19.39 -7.06 11.19
N GLU A 12 20.69 -7.33 11.33
CA GLU A 12 21.53 -7.91 10.26
C GLU A 12 21.04 -9.29 9.82
N SER A 13 20.64 -10.14 10.76
CA SER A 13 20.09 -11.48 10.49
C SER A 13 18.75 -11.37 9.80
N ALA A 14 17.82 -10.62 10.38
CA ALA A 14 16.48 -10.42 9.83
C ALA A 14 16.51 -9.81 8.42
N PHE A 15 17.36 -8.81 8.22
CA PHE A 15 17.52 -8.16 6.92
C PHE A 15 18.16 -9.08 5.89
N SER A 16 19.18 -9.86 6.27
CA SER A 16 19.79 -10.85 5.40
C SER A 16 18.80 -11.91 4.93
N ASP A 17 17.95 -12.42 5.83
CA ASP A 17 16.93 -13.42 5.48
C ASP A 17 15.92 -12.86 4.46
N LEU A 18 15.50 -11.61 4.65
CA LEU A 18 14.59 -10.91 3.73
C LEU A 18 15.23 -10.69 2.36
N ILE A 19 16.49 -10.21 2.30
CA ILE A 19 17.21 -9.98 1.04
C ILE A 19 17.38 -11.28 0.25
N ASN A 20 17.80 -12.35 0.92
CA ASN A 20 18.00 -13.65 0.27
C ASN A 20 16.69 -14.26 -0.25
N ALA A 21 15.57 -13.77 0.23
CA ALA A 21 14.25 -14.22 -0.20
C ALA A 21 13.71 -13.47 -1.43
N ILE A 22 14.34 -12.37 -1.86
CA ILE A 22 13.87 -11.62 -3.03
C ILE A 22 13.89 -12.54 -4.26
N ASP A 23 12.74 -12.58 -4.95
CA ASP A 23 12.53 -13.39 -6.14
C ASP A 23 12.07 -12.46 -7.26
N THR A 24 12.93 -12.26 -8.24
CA THR A 24 12.67 -11.38 -9.40
C THR A 24 12.06 -12.10 -10.59
N GLU A 25 12.01 -13.43 -10.53
CA GLU A 25 11.53 -14.27 -11.63
C GLU A 25 10.03 -14.64 -11.47
N ASN A 26 9.56 -14.71 -10.21
CA ASN A 26 8.21 -15.17 -9.92
C ASN A 26 7.40 -14.12 -9.14
N ASP A 27 6.09 -14.15 -9.33
CA ASP A 27 5.16 -13.42 -8.47
C ASP A 27 5.31 -13.88 -7.04
N THR A 28 5.67 -12.97 -6.16
CA THR A 28 5.99 -13.33 -4.78
C THR A 28 5.17 -12.52 -3.77
N ILE A 29 4.76 -13.20 -2.72
CA ILE A 29 4.13 -12.62 -1.54
C ILE A 29 5.08 -12.80 -0.37
N TYR A 30 5.46 -11.69 0.26
CA TYR A 30 6.25 -11.63 1.48
C TYR A 30 5.32 -11.21 2.62
N THR A 31 5.13 -12.07 3.61
CA THR A 31 4.36 -11.78 4.83
C THR A 31 5.34 -11.60 5.98
N ILE A 32 5.36 -10.41 6.58
CA ILE A 32 6.30 -10.03 7.62
C ILE A 32 5.53 -9.72 8.90
N HIS A 33 5.72 -10.55 9.92
CA HIS A 33 5.19 -10.35 11.25
C HIS A 33 6.19 -9.57 12.09
N TYR A 34 5.77 -8.47 12.70
CA TYR A 34 6.66 -7.58 13.46
C TYR A 34 6.00 -7.04 14.72
N ARG A 35 6.78 -6.86 15.78
CA ARG A 35 6.31 -6.19 17.00
C ARG A 35 6.14 -4.69 16.76
N SER A 36 5.30 -4.06 17.59
CA SER A 36 5.14 -2.61 17.67
C SER A 36 6.40 -1.96 18.26
N ASP A 37 7.50 -2.02 17.48
CA ASP A 37 8.80 -1.43 17.76
C ASP A 37 9.34 -0.76 16.49
N PHE A 38 9.77 0.49 16.60
CA PHE A 38 10.30 1.28 15.49
C PHE A 38 11.56 0.67 14.84
N ALA A 39 12.31 -0.18 15.55
CA ALA A 39 13.41 -0.93 14.94
C ALA A 39 12.95 -1.81 13.78
N ASN A 40 11.76 -2.38 13.87
CA ASN A 40 11.16 -3.21 12.82
C ASN A 40 10.73 -2.38 11.59
N SER A 41 10.30 -1.12 11.79
CA SER A 41 10.00 -0.21 10.68
C SER A 41 11.20 -0.02 9.76
N LYS A 42 12.39 0.17 10.35
CA LYS A 42 13.63 0.30 9.58
C LYS A 42 13.89 -0.93 8.71
N ILE A 43 13.73 -2.14 9.25
CA ILE A 43 13.96 -3.38 8.51
C ILE A 43 13.01 -3.48 7.30
N ILE A 44 11.70 -3.26 7.51
CA ILE A 44 10.67 -3.33 6.46
C ILE A 44 10.92 -2.28 5.40
N ARG A 45 11.23 -1.06 5.78
CA ARG A 45 11.58 0.04 4.89
C ARG A 45 12.77 -0.30 4.00
N ASP A 46 13.86 -0.78 4.61
CA ASP A 46 15.10 -1.10 3.91
C ASP A 46 14.87 -2.31 2.97
N PHE A 47 14.03 -3.27 3.38
CA PHE A 47 13.62 -4.40 2.52
C PHE A 47 12.83 -3.95 1.28
N VAL A 48 11.87 -3.02 1.43
CA VAL A 48 11.17 -2.44 0.28
C VAL A 48 12.16 -1.75 -0.65
N GLY A 49 13.14 -1.02 -0.11
CA GLY A 49 14.20 -0.42 -0.92
C GLY A 49 14.97 -1.46 -1.72
N ALA A 50 15.33 -2.58 -1.10
CA ALA A 50 16.05 -3.68 -1.74
C ALA A 50 15.23 -4.40 -2.83
N ILE A 51 13.91 -4.55 -2.64
CA ILE A 51 13.01 -5.04 -3.70
C ILE A 51 13.10 -4.13 -4.93
N PHE A 52 13.00 -2.81 -4.76
CA PHE A 52 13.09 -1.87 -5.87
C PHE A 52 14.44 -1.93 -6.58
N ASP A 53 15.54 -2.09 -5.82
CA ASP A 53 16.89 -2.24 -6.35
C ASP A 53 17.02 -3.56 -7.14
N ALA A 54 16.52 -4.68 -6.63
CA ALA A 54 16.57 -6.00 -7.28
C ALA A 54 15.73 -6.06 -8.57
N PHE A 55 14.61 -5.34 -8.61
CA PHE A 55 13.76 -5.24 -9.79
C PHE A 55 14.19 -4.14 -10.77
N GLU A 56 15.28 -3.42 -10.47
CA GLU A 56 15.83 -2.33 -11.30
C GLU A 56 14.79 -1.24 -11.62
N VAL A 57 13.93 -0.94 -10.65
CA VAL A 57 12.86 0.04 -10.83
C VAL A 57 13.43 1.46 -10.84
N PRO A 58 12.96 2.35 -11.75
CA PRO A 58 13.48 3.71 -11.88
C PRO A 58 13.49 4.51 -10.57
N VAL A 59 14.57 5.26 -10.35
CA VAL A 59 14.93 5.94 -9.10
C VAL A 59 13.83 6.75 -8.41
N PRO A 60 12.94 7.51 -9.08
CA PRO A 60 11.95 8.28 -8.32
C PRO A 60 11.00 7.43 -7.49
N TRP A 61 10.72 6.18 -7.92
CA TRP A 61 9.75 5.31 -7.27
C TRP A 61 10.29 4.66 -6.00
N ARG A 62 11.56 4.26 -5.99
CA ARG A 62 12.20 3.67 -4.82
C ARG A 62 12.07 4.56 -3.58
N GLY A 63 12.53 5.79 -3.66
CA GLY A 63 12.49 6.72 -2.53
C GLY A 63 11.08 7.03 -2.05
N ARG A 64 10.14 7.15 -2.98
CA ARG A 64 8.71 7.41 -2.67
C ARG A 64 8.07 6.24 -1.93
N PHE A 65 8.27 5.00 -2.43
CA PHE A 65 7.71 3.81 -1.79
C PHE A 65 8.35 3.49 -0.45
N VAL A 66 9.65 3.66 -0.33
CA VAL A 66 10.38 3.53 0.93
C VAL A 66 9.78 4.47 1.98
N LEU A 67 9.59 5.75 1.65
CA LEU A 67 9.01 6.74 2.57
C LEU A 67 7.56 6.41 2.94
N ILE A 68 6.72 6.03 1.97
CA ILE A 68 5.32 5.70 2.23
C ILE A 68 5.22 4.47 3.12
N THR A 69 6.00 3.42 2.82
CA THR A 69 5.98 2.18 3.62
C THR A 69 6.45 2.44 5.05
N ASP A 70 7.52 3.22 5.23
CA ASP A 70 8.02 3.62 6.56
C ASP A 70 6.91 4.30 7.37
N GLU A 71 6.19 5.23 6.76
CA GLU A 71 5.08 5.93 7.42
C GLU A 71 3.91 5.00 7.75
N LEU A 72 3.51 4.11 6.83
CA LEU A 72 2.43 3.15 7.10
C LEU A 72 2.77 2.23 8.26
N VAL A 73 4.00 1.71 8.31
CA VAL A 73 4.47 0.85 9.39
C VAL A 73 4.59 1.64 10.70
N ASN A 74 5.13 2.85 10.67
CA ASN A 74 5.22 3.71 11.86
C ASN A 74 3.83 4.05 12.41
N ASN A 75 2.85 4.32 11.54
CA ASN A 75 1.47 4.57 11.96
C ASN A 75 0.83 3.35 12.63
N SER A 76 1.09 2.14 12.12
CA SER A 76 0.60 0.92 12.75
C SER A 76 1.20 0.70 14.15
N ILE A 77 2.46 1.08 14.34
CA ILE A 77 3.17 0.99 15.63
C ILE A 77 2.68 2.06 16.60
N GLU A 78 2.64 3.32 16.17
CA GLU A 78 2.36 4.45 17.05
C GLU A 78 0.87 4.54 17.44
N HIS A 79 0.01 4.31 16.47
CA HIS A 79 -1.42 4.55 16.59
C HIS A 79 -2.29 3.29 16.53
N GLY A 80 -1.83 2.25 15.86
CA GLY A 80 -2.61 1.05 15.56
C GLY A 80 -2.49 -0.07 16.58
N SER A 81 -1.44 -0.10 17.44
CA SER A 81 -1.11 -1.28 18.23
C SER A 81 -0.54 -0.97 19.60
N GLU A 82 -0.64 -1.91 20.53
CA GLU A 82 0.04 -1.86 21.83
C GLU A 82 1.48 -2.38 21.70
N LYS A 83 2.33 -2.06 22.68
CA LYS A 83 3.79 -2.29 22.65
C LYS A 83 4.23 -3.72 22.31
N ASN A 84 3.44 -4.73 22.70
CA ASN A 84 3.81 -6.14 22.50
C ASN A 84 2.99 -6.82 21.40
N ASP A 85 2.12 -6.08 20.73
CA ASP A 85 1.30 -6.62 19.67
C ASP A 85 2.16 -6.97 18.44
N ILE A 86 1.68 -7.96 17.69
CA ILE A 86 2.32 -8.39 16.44
C ILE A 86 1.47 -7.94 15.27
N ASN A 87 1.99 -6.95 14.58
CA ASN A 87 1.46 -6.44 13.33
C ASN A 87 1.91 -7.29 12.13
N GLU A 88 1.34 -7.01 10.96
CA GLU A 88 1.68 -7.72 9.74
C GLU A 88 1.86 -6.73 8.59
N CYS A 89 2.93 -6.91 7.83
CA CYS A 89 3.14 -6.22 6.57
C CYS A 89 3.19 -7.26 5.44
N ILE A 90 2.30 -7.13 4.45
CA ILE A 90 2.26 -8.02 3.30
C ILE A 90 2.71 -7.24 2.08
N ILE A 91 3.79 -7.69 1.44
CA ILE A 91 4.33 -7.10 0.22
C ILE A 91 4.11 -8.11 -0.90
N LYS A 92 3.47 -7.67 -1.99
CA LYS A 92 3.28 -8.50 -3.19
C LYS A 92 4.00 -7.85 -4.35
N THR A 93 4.80 -8.63 -5.05
CA THR A 93 5.51 -8.22 -6.26
C THR A 93 5.05 -9.04 -7.44
N HIS A 94 4.91 -8.39 -8.58
CA HIS A 94 4.65 -9.01 -9.86
C HIS A 94 5.47 -8.30 -10.94
N ARG A 95 6.08 -9.06 -11.83
CA ARG A 95 6.81 -8.55 -12.99
C ARG A 95 6.26 -9.19 -14.26
N LYS A 96 5.95 -8.39 -15.24
CA LYS A 96 5.53 -8.91 -16.54
C LYS A 96 6.72 -9.62 -17.23
N ALA A 97 6.46 -10.70 -17.97
CA ALA A 97 7.49 -11.53 -18.60
C ALA A 97 8.42 -10.76 -19.53
N ASP A 98 7.96 -9.67 -20.15
CA ASP A 98 8.78 -8.79 -20.99
C ASP A 98 9.54 -7.71 -20.21
N ASN A 99 9.50 -7.77 -18.89
CA ASN A 99 10.08 -6.80 -17.97
C ASN A 99 9.55 -5.36 -18.12
N SER A 100 8.51 -5.13 -18.89
CA SER A 100 7.99 -3.78 -19.16
C SER A 100 7.19 -3.20 -17.98
N LEU A 101 6.66 -4.05 -17.10
CA LEU A 101 5.82 -3.66 -15.98
C LEU A 101 6.26 -4.31 -14.68
N PHE A 102 6.38 -3.49 -13.64
CA PHE A 102 6.53 -3.93 -12.26
C PHE A 102 5.32 -3.47 -11.44
N LYS A 103 4.65 -4.41 -10.77
CA LYS A 103 3.57 -4.11 -9.84
C LYS A 103 4.00 -4.43 -8.43
N ILE A 104 3.71 -3.52 -7.52
CA ILE A 104 3.92 -3.72 -6.09
C ILE A 104 2.66 -3.33 -5.33
N SER A 105 2.31 -4.13 -4.33
CA SER A 105 1.37 -3.72 -3.29
C SER A 105 1.99 -3.91 -1.92
N VAL A 106 1.67 -2.99 -1.01
CA VAL A 106 2.04 -3.07 0.40
C VAL A 106 0.76 -2.95 1.21
N GLU A 107 0.52 -3.94 2.07
CA GLU A 107 -0.61 -3.99 3.01
C GLU A 107 -0.03 -3.99 4.42
N VAL A 108 -0.46 -3.06 5.27
CA VAL A 108 -0.06 -3.00 6.67
C VAL A 108 -1.28 -3.20 7.55
N HIS A 109 -1.22 -4.23 8.38
CA HIS A 109 -2.28 -4.65 9.28
C HIS A 109 -1.87 -4.36 10.73
N ASP A 110 -2.66 -3.59 11.45
CA ASP A 110 -2.52 -3.37 12.88
C ASP A 110 -3.52 -4.21 13.70
N THR A 111 -3.28 -4.30 15.02
CA THR A 111 -4.09 -5.08 15.96
C THR A 111 -5.26 -4.31 16.55
N GLY A 112 -5.30 -3.01 16.34
CA GLY A 112 -6.35 -2.16 16.86
C GLY A 112 -6.18 -1.77 18.33
N LYS A 113 -5.41 -0.76 18.62
CA LYS A 113 -5.30 -0.13 19.94
C LYS A 113 -6.64 0.37 20.49
N TRP A 114 -7.60 0.66 19.62
CA TRP A 114 -8.92 1.20 19.95
C TRP A 114 -10.01 0.18 19.61
N ARG A 115 -10.55 -0.52 20.59
CA ARG A 115 -11.50 -1.64 20.45
C ARG A 115 -12.90 -1.29 19.89
N HIS A 116 -13.15 -0.07 19.46
CA HIS A 116 -14.43 0.38 18.88
C HIS A 116 -14.36 0.66 17.36
N LYS A 117 -13.55 -0.09 16.62
CA LYS A 117 -13.10 0.27 15.27
C LYS A 117 -13.89 -0.28 14.09
N THR A 118 -14.92 -1.07 14.29
CA THR A 118 -15.90 -1.33 13.21
C THR A 118 -16.49 -0.03 12.69
N ASP A 119 -16.79 0.91 13.60
CA ASP A 119 -17.29 2.23 13.25
C ASP A 119 -16.29 3.07 12.46
N LEU A 120 -14.98 2.93 12.72
CA LEU A 120 -13.94 3.73 12.08
C LEU A 120 -13.67 3.29 10.63
N ALA A 121 -13.66 1.99 10.34
CA ALA A 121 -13.49 1.48 8.98
C ALA A 121 -14.71 1.81 8.12
N ASP A 122 -15.92 1.68 8.70
CA ASP A 122 -17.16 2.07 8.04
C ASP A 122 -17.26 3.59 7.88
N GLU A 123 -16.87 4.39 8.87
CA GLU A 123 -16.74 5.84 8.72
C GLU A 123 -15.74 6.25 7.64
N MET A 124 -14.60 5.56 7.53
CA MET A 124 -13.61 5.83 6.50
C MET A 124 -14.09 5.45 5.10
N LEU A 125 -14.84 4.34 4.96
CA LEU A 125 -15.46 3.95 3.71
C LEU A 125 -16.57 4.91 3.30
N HIS A 126 -17.45 5.31 4.22
CA HIS A 126 -18.54 6.27 3.96
C HIS A 126 -18.03 7.68 3.64
N LYS A 127 -16.99 8.17 4.34
CA LYS A 127 -16.40 9.49 4.09
C LYS A 127 -15.64 9.59 2.77
N LYS A 128 -15.19 8.47 2.19
CA LYS A 128 -14.60 8.42 0.86
C LYS A 128 -15.63 8.77 -0.22
N ASP A 129 -16.88 8.37 -0.05
CA ASP A 129 -17.96 8.66 -0.99
C ASP A 129 -18.48 10.10 -0.89
N GLU A 130 -18.33 10.76 0.27
CA GLU A 130 -18.86 12.10 0.52
C GLU A 130 -17.88 13.27 0.24
N LYS A 131 -16.68 13.02 -0.33
CA LYS A 131 -15.64 14.06 -0.59
C LYS A 131 -15.25 14.90 0.64
N ILE A 132 -15.57 14.50 1.85
CA ILE A 132 -15.21 15.18 3.07
C ILE A 132 -13.90 14.59 3.59
N ASP A 133 -12.98 15.44 4.02
CA ASP A 133 -11.61 15.15 4.51
C ASP A 133 -11.55 14.01 5.55
N SER A 134 -11.78 12.77 5.09
CA SER A 134 -11.60 11.54 5.89
C SER A 134 -10.16 11.36 6.41
N HIS A 135 -9.26 12.19 5.92
CA HIS A 135 -7.84 12.24 6.26
C HIS A 135 -7.57 12.74 7.69
N GLU A 136 -8.49 13.51 8.27
CA GLU A 136 -8.27 14.09 9.60
C GLU A 136 -8.44 13.09 10.75
N VAL A 137 -9.19 12.03 10.54
CA VAL A 137 -9.54 11.06 11.60
C VAL A 137 -8.43 10.01 11.79
N TYR A 138 -7.78 9.58 10.69
CA TYR A 138 -6.76 8.53 10.74
C TYR A 138 -5.35 9.05 11.04
N MET A 139 -5.05 10.22 10.50
CA MET A 139 -3.71 10.79 10.57
C MET A 139 -3.71 11.96 11.53
N GLY A 140 -3.16 11.80 12.72
CA GLY A 140 -2.87 12.91 13.62
C GLY A 140 -2.18 14.07 12.88
N LYS A 141 -1.98 15.20 13.54
CA LYS A 141 -1.46 16.44 12.91
C LYS A 141 -0.17 16.27 12.06
N ARG A 142 0.62 15.20 12.27
CA ARG A 142 1.88 14.92 11.54
C ARG A 142 1.70 14.18 10.21
N GLY A 143 0.71 13.30 10.06
CA GLY A 143 0.55 12.42 8.90
C GLY A 143 -0.18 12.99 7.69
N ARG A 144 -0.87 14.13 7.84
CA ARG A 144 -1.73 14.71 6.77
C ARG A 144 -0.97 15.06 5.49
N GLY A 145 0.25 15.49 5.59
CA GLY A 145 1.07 15.87 4.42
C GLY A 145 1.45 14.66 3.58
N LEU A 146 1.86 13.58 4.21
CA LEU A 146 2.30 12.36 3.53
C LEU A 146 1.12 11.63 2.88
N PHE A 147 -0.05 11.60 3.52
CA PHE A 147 -1.23 10.97 2.95
C PHE A 147 -1.65 11.63 1.63
N ARG A 148 -1.69 12.96 1.56
CA ARG A 148 -1.96 13.70 0.31
C ARG A 148 -0.89 13.45 -0.76
N ILE A 149 0.36 13.21 -0.35
CA ILE A 149 1.44 12.83 -1.27
C ILE A 149 1.24 11.39 -1.73
N THR A 150 0.86 10.48 -0.82
CA THR A 150 0.61 9.07 -1.13
C THR A 150 -0.47 8.91 -2.20
N GLU A 151 -1.61 9.58 -2.06
CA GLU A 151 -2.69 9.54 -3.06
C GLU A 151 -2.26 9.99 -4.46
N LYS A 152 -1.26 10.86 -4.55
CA LYS A 152 -0.72 11.33 -5.84
C LYS A 152 0.34 10.39 -6.42
N ILE A 153 0.93 9.54 -5.59
CA ILE A 153 2.05 8.67 -5.97
C ILE A 153 1.56 7.27 -6.33
N VAL A 154 0.61 6.73 -5.56
CA VAL A 154 0.09 5.37 -5.75
C VAL A 154 -1.11 5.37 -6.70
N ASP A 155 -1.34 4.24 -7.36
CA ASP A 155 -2.51 4.09 -8.24
C ASP A 155 -3.76 3.79 -7.44
N LYS A 156 -3.60 3.10 -6.29
CA LYS A 156 -4.71 2.77 -5.40
C LYS A 156 -4.26 2.85 -3.95
N LEU A 157 -5.11 3.50 -3.15
CA LEU A 157 -5.03 3.52 -1.69
C LEU A 157 -6.37 3.04 -1.15
N SER A 158 -6.37 2.06 -0.26
CA SER A 158 -7.57 1.52 0.34
C SER A 158 -7.38 1.23 1.82
N PHE A 159 -8.49 1.28 2.55
CA PHE A 159 -8.59 1.00 3.97
C PHE A 159 -9.60 -0.11 4.18
N GLY A 160 -9.41 -0.89 5.23
CA GLY A 160 -10.33 -1.98 5.59
C GLY A 160 -10.11 -2.44 7.02
N VAL A 161 -10.90 -3.41 7.43
CA VAL A 161 -10.73 -4.07 8.72
C VAL A 161 -9.63 -5.12 8.60
N SER A 162 -8.65 -5.06 9.51
CA SER A 162 -7.55 -6.03 9.59
C SER A 162 -8.03 -7.38 10.15
N ASN A 163 -7.50 -8.46 9.64
CA ASN A 163 -7.63 -9.81 10.23
C ASN A 163 -6.98 -9.89 11.63
N LYS A 164 -6.16 -8.91 12.00
CA LYS A 164 -5.56 -8.76 13.34
C LYS A 164 -6.49 -8.01 14.32
N GLY A 165 -7.64 -7.57 13.87
CA GLY A 165 -8.64 -6.86 14.70
C GLY A 165 -8.57 -5.34 14.67
N GLY A 166 -7.64 -4.77 13.94
CA GLY A 166 -7.48 -3.33 13.77
C GLY A 166 -7.79 -2.86 12.36
N LEU A 167 -6.96 -1.97 11.83
CA LEU A 167 -7.05 -1.41 10.49
C LEU A 167 -6.09 -2.10 9.53
N VAL A 168 -6.48 -2.25 8.27
CA VAL A 168 -5.56 -2.50 7.17
C VAL A 168 -5.49 -1.30 6.25
N VAL A 169 -4.28 -0.87 5.93
CA VAL A 169 -4.00 0.12 4.90
C VAL A 169 -3.26 -0.57 3.76
N LYS A 170 -3.78 -0.44 2.55
CA LYS A 170 -3.18 -1.03 1.37
C LYS A 170 -2.89 0.02 0.32
N ILE A 171 -1.69 -0.01 -0.23
CA ILE A 171 -1.26 0.77 -1.39
C ILE A 171 -0.89 -0.15 -2.54
N GLU A 172 -1.17 0.29 -3.76
CA GLU A 172 -0.81 -0.45 -4.97
C GLU A 172 -0.22 0.52 -6.00
N LYS A 173 0.80 0.05 -6.72
CA LYS A 173 1.44 0.78 -7.81
C LYS A 173 1.82 -0.15 -8.94
N CYS A 174 1.52 0.27 -10.16
CA CYS A 174 2.06 -0.27 -11.38
C CYS A 174 3.06 0.72 -11.97
N ILE A 175 4.25 0.26 -12.30
CA ILE A 175 5.34 1.07 -12.80
C ILE A 175 5.77 0.51 -14.16
N ASP A 176 5.72 1.36 -15.18
CA ASP A 176 6.35 1.07 -16.46
C ASP A 176 7.85 1.27 -16.31
N THR A 177 8.61 0.19 -16.43
CA THR A 177 10.07 0.23 -16.29
C THR A 177 10.77 0.93 -17.46
N ASN A 178 10.06 1.08 -18.60
CA ASN A 178 10.58 1.77 -19.78
C ASN A 178 10.23 3.27 -19.80
N ASN A 179 9.08 3.67 -19.25
CA ASN A 179 8.53 5.03 -19.41
C ASN A 179 8.19 5.78 -18.11
N ASN A 180 8.53 5.29 -16.93
CA ASN A 180 8.21 5.92 -15.64
C ASN A 180 6.72 6.17 -15.32
N SER A 181 5.76 5.76 -16.14
CA SER A 181 4.33 5.97 -15.88
C SER A 181 3.45 4.87 -16.48
N CYS A 182 2.60 4.24 -15.65
CA CYS A 182 1.58 3.25 -16.08
C CYS A 182 0.17 3.85 -16.23
N HIS A 183 0.02 5.16 -16.39
CA HIS A 183 -1.27 5.84 -16.19
C HIS A 183 -2.24 5.86 -17.38
N GLU A 184 -1.92 5.29 -18.55
CA GLU A 184 -2.74 5.54 -19.74
C GLU A 184 -3.83 4.49 -20.04
N GLU A 185 -3.69 3.24 -19.62
CA GLU A 185 -4.63 2.19 -20.06
C GLU A 185 -5.96 2.14 -19.28
N GLU A 186 -5.97 2.48 -17.99
CA GLU A 186 -7.23 2.47 -17.22
C GLU A 186 -8.07 3.74 -17.39
N LYS A 187 -7.44 4.89 -17.65
CA LYS A 187 -8.16 6.14 -17.91
C LYS A 187 -8.85 6.12 -19.28
N SER A 188 -8.27 5.47 -20.28
CA SER A 188 -8.86 5.35 -21.61
C SER A 188 -10.12 4.47 -21.60
N LYS A 189 -10.13 3.36 -20.84
CA LYS A 189 -11.32 2.51 -20.69
C LYS A 189 -12.46 3.21 -19.95
N ASN A 190 -12.18 3.87 -18.84
CA ASN A 190 -13.17 4.61 -18.06
C ASN A 190 -13.73 5.85 -18.82
N THR A 191 -12.93 6.46 -19.69
CA THR A 191 -13.38 7.58 -20.53
C THR A 191 -14.24 7.09 -21.70
N GLN A 192 -13.93 5.93 -22.26
CA GLN A 192 -14.75 5.33 -23.34
C GLN A 192 -16.09 4.83 -22.81
N GLU A 193 -16.15 4.17 -21.65
CA GLU A 193 -17.40 3.72 -21.03
C GLU A 193 -18.30 4.90 -20.68
N LYS A 194 -17.77 5.97 -20.06
CA LYS A 194 -18.55 7.19 -19.77
C LYS A 194 -19.02 7.93 -21.00
N ASN A 195 -18.30 7.86 -22.12
CA ASN A 195 -18.75 8.46 -23.38
C ASN A 195 -19.84 7.63 -24.06
N ILE A 196 -19.78 6.30 -23.95
CA ILE A 196 -20.82 5.40 -24.47
C ILE A 196 -22.13 5.58 -23.70
N GLU A 197 -22.09 5.68 -22.36
CA GLU A 197 -23.28 5.95 -21.55
C GLU A 197 -23.92 7.31 -21.91
N LYS A 198 -23.14 8.38 -22.04
CA LYS A 198 -23.64 9.71 -22.42
C LYS A 198 -24.25 9.75 -23.82
N ILE A 199 -23.80 8.92 -24.75
CA ILE A 199 -24.36 8.83 -26.11
C ILE A 199 -25.68 8.06 -26.07
N SER A 200 -25.77 6.99 -25.25
CA SER A 200 -26.99 6.22 -25.09
C SER A 200 -28.13 7.03 -24.46
N GLU A 201 -27.81 7.85 -23.43
CA GLU A 201 -28.79 8.75 -22.80
C GLU A 201 -29.30 9.86 -23.72
N LYS A 202 -28.42 10.45 -24.55
CA LYS A 202 -28.83 11.49 -25.52
C LYS A 202 -29.71 10.94 -26.64
N ASN A 203 -29.53 9.68 -27.02
CA ASN A 203 -30.38 9.06 -28.06
C ASN A 203 -31.76 8.65 -27.53
N SER A 204 -31.88 8.33 -26.24
CA SER A 204 -33.15 8.01 -25.58
C SER A 204 -34.04 9.23 -25.33
N GLN A 205 -33.49 10.46 -25.34
CA GLN A 205 -34.26 11.70 -25.17
C GLN A 205 -34.74 12.34 -26.51
N LYS A 206 -34.29 11.83 -27.66
CA LYS A 206 -34.73 12.32 -28.99
C LYS A 206 -35.89 11.55 -29.60
N THR A 207 -36.38 10.53 -28.90
CA THR A 207 -37.46 9.65 -29.41
C THR A 207 -38.76 9.78 -28.58
N LYS A 208 -38.97 10.94 -27.96
CA LYS A 208 -40.26 11.31 -27.31
C LYS A 208 -40.81 12.59 -27.91
#